data_1490070f1f9cc561849c506db37f7aa9
#
_entry.id   1490070f1f9cc561849c506db37f7aa9
#
_cell.length_a   1.000
_cell.length_b   1.000
_cell.length_c   1.000
_cell.angle_alpha   90.00
_cell.angle_beta   90.00
_cell.angle_gamma   90.00
#
_symmetry.space_group_name_H-M   'P 1'
#
loop_
_entity.id
_entity.type
_entity.pdbx_description
1 polymer ?
#
loop_
_entity_poly.entity_id
_entity_poly.type
_entity_poly.pdbx_seq_one_letter_code
_entity_poly.pdbx_strand_id
1 'polypeptide(L)'
;MKNAEQTIERLDVLTKKINKSINKKASFVTFHDAYQYFEKRFDIKALGALTINTDIQPGAKQIKEIQHLIEVKNIKCIFSEPQFNPKLINMISKSTSAKTGILDPLGSSYKPGQELYFNLINDLYQNVNKC
;
A
#
# COMPACT_ATOMS: atom_id res chain seq x y z
N MET A 1 6.41 -14.58 -28.07
CA MET A 1 4.92 -14.64 -27.99
C MET A 1 4.44 -15.55 -26.87
N LYS A 2 4.87 -16.80 -26.81
CA LYS A 2 4.44 -17.77 -25.77
C LYS A 2 4.58 -17.26 -24.31
N ASN A 3 5.66 -16.58 -23.99
CA ASN A 3 5.87 -16.02 -22.63
C ASN A 3 4.92 -14.86 -22.29
N ALA A 4 4.57 -14.03 -23.28
CA ALA A 4 3.65 -12.92 -23.06
C ALA A 4 2.22 -13.45 -22.82
N GLU A 5 1.77 -14.43 -23.59
CA GLU A 5 0.46 -15.06 -23.42
C GLU A 5 0.33 -15.71 -22.04
N GLN A 6 1.33 -16.47 -21.62
CA GLN A 6 1.37 -17.07 -20.29
C GLN A 6 1.35 -16.02 -19.16
N THR A 7 2.05 -14.91 -19.35
CA THR A 7 2.06 -13.81 -18.37
C THR A 7 0.67 -13.17 -18.24
N ILE A 8 0.00 -12.92 -19.37
CA ILE A 8 -1.35 -12.34 -19.38
C ILE A 8 -2.33 -13.28 -18.69
N GLU A 9 -2.29 -14.58 -19.00
CA GLU A 9 -3.14 -15.58 -18.37
C GLU A 9 -2.93 -15.63 -16.85
N ARG A 10 -1.69 -15.63 -16.39
CA ARG A 10 -1.35 -15.59 -14.96
C ARG A 10 -1.84 -14.31 -14.28
N LEU A 11 -1.72 -13.16 -14.94
CA LEU A 11 -2.24 -11.89 -14.43
C LEU A 11 -3.77 -11.90 -14.32
N ASP A 12 -4.46 -12.50 -15.27
CA ASP A 12 -5.92 -12.65 -15.23
C ASP A 12 -6.36 -13.53 -14.06
N VAL A 13 -5.69 -14.64 -13.84
CA VAL A 13 -5.95 -15.53 -12.69
C VAL A 13 -5.73 -14.78 -11.37
N LEU A 14 -4.60 -14.08 -11.23
CA LEU A 14 -4.28 -13.31 -10.03
C LEU A 14 -5.31 -12.18 -9.81
N THR A 15 -5.67 -11.46 -10.85
CA THR A 15 -6.66 -10.37 -10.80
C THR A 15 -8.02 -10.89 -10.35
N LYS A 16 -8.50 -12.01 -10.91
CA LYS A 16 -9.76 -12.64 -10.50
C LYS A 16 -9.74 -13.07 -9.03
N LYS A 17 -8.63 -13.67 -8.60
CA LYS A 17 -8.43 -14.06 -7.20
C LYS A 17 -8.53 -12.84 -6.26
N ILE A 18 -7.80 -11.77 -6.57
CA ILE A 18 -7.79 -10.55 -5.75
C ILE A 18 -9.18 -9.91 -5.73
N ASN A 19 -9.82 -9.71 -6.88
CA ASN A 19 -11.14 -9.09 -6.97
C ASN A 19 -12.21 -9.84 -6.16
N LYS A 20 -12.08 -11.16 -6.06
CA LYS A 20 -13.04 -12.00 -5.32
C LYS A 20 -12.89 -11.85 -3.80
N SER A 21 -11.71 -11.51 -3.31
CA SER A 21 -11.37 -11.64 -1.88
C SER A 21 -10.74 -10.40 -1.24
N ILE A 22 -10.51 -9.32 -2.02
CA ILE A 22 -9.97 -8.08 -1.46
C ILE A 22 -11.00 -7.40 -0.55
N ASN A 23 -10.52 -6.93 0.59
CA ASN A 23 -11.34 -6.16 1.52
C ASN A 23 -11.66 -4.76 0.95
N LYS A 24 -12.83 -4.61 0.35
CA LYS A 24 -13.31 -3.33 -0.19
C LYS A 24 -13.55 -2.25 0.88
N LYS A 25 -13.57 -2.66 2.15
CA LYS A 25 -13.71 -1.76 3.30
C LYS A 25 -12.38 -1.51 4.00
N ALA A 26 -11.26 -1.91 3.40
CA ALA A 26 -9.94 -1.63 3.94
C ALA A 26 -9.77 -0.14 4.21
N SER A 27 -9.35 0.20 5.42
CA SER A 27 -9.26 1.57 5.91
C SER A 27 -7.80 1.90 6.23
N PHE A 28 -7.12 2.57 5.31
CA PHE A 28 -5.70 2.80 5.42
C PHE A 28 -5.25 4.14 4.84
N VAL A 29 -4.09 4.58 5.31
CA VAL A 29 -3.28 5.65 4.72
C VAL A 29 -1.91 5.12 4.35
N THR A 30 -1.24 5.77 3.41
CA THR A 30 0.08 5.40 2.92
C THR A 30 1.12 6.45 3.27
N PHE A 31 2.39 6.07 3.31
CA PHE A 31 3.47 7.05 3.41
C PHE A 31 3.55 7.91 2.14
N HIS A 32 3.47 7.29 0.99
CA HIS A 32 3.63 7.91 -0.32
C HIS A 32 2.45 7.53 -1.23
N ASP A 33 2.00 8.47 -2.07
CA ASP A 33 0.87 8.27 -3.00
C ASP A 33 1.35 7.56 -4.28
N ALA A 34 1.62 6.25 -4.19
CA ALA A 34 2.20 5.45 -5.26
C ALA A 34 1.27 4.34 -5.79
N TYR A 35 0.08 4.18 -5.22
CA TYR A 35 -0.72 2.96 -5.40
C TYR A 35 -1.93 3.14 -6.29
N GLN A 36 -2.07 4.25 -6.99
CA GLN A 36 -3.27 4.65 -7.75
C GLN A 36 -3.72 3.62 -8.78
N TYR A 37 -2.77 2.96 -9.48
CA TYR A 37 -3.11 1.92 -10.45
C TYR A 37 -3.65 0.65 -9.76
N PHE A 38 -3.07 0.26 -8.65
CA PHE A 38 -3.53 -0.86 -7.83
C PHE A 38 -4.92 -0.56 -7.23
N GLU A 39 -5.11 0.62 -6.67
CA GLU A 39 -6.37 1.10 -6.11
C GLU A 39 -7.49 1.07 -7.17
N LYS A 40 -7.22 1.64 -8.34
CA LYS A 40 -8.17 1.67 -9.45
C LYS A 40 -8.48 0.27 -9.98
N ARG A 41 -7.46 -0.59 -10.08
CA ARG A 41 -7.62 -1.96 -10.60
C ARG A 41 -8.50 -2.82 -9.72
N PHE A 42 -8.39 -2.65 -8.41
CA PHE A 42 -9.07 -3.49 -7.42
C PHE A 42 -10.20 -2.77 -6.68
N ASP A 43 -10.57 -1.58 -7.11
CA ASP A 43 -11.66 -0.78 -6.53
C ASP A 43 -11.54 -0.65 -5.01
N ILE A 44 -10.38 -0.20 -4.57
CA ILE A 44 -10.07 0.20 -3.20
C ILE A 44 -9.46 1.60 -3.24
N LYS A 45 -9.37 2.26 -2.09
CA LYS A 45 -8.81 3.61 -2.03
C LYS A 45 -8.09 3.86 -0.72
N ALA A 46 -6.84 4.32 -0.79
CA ALA A 46 -6.18 4.94 0.35
C ALA A 46 -6.91 6.23 0.74
N LEU A 47 -7.12 6.45 2.03
CA LEU A 47 -7.84 7.61 2.56
C LEU A 47 -6.96 8.85 2.67
N GLY A 48 -5.66 8.70 2.46
CA GLY A 48 -4.68 9.77 2.43
C GLY A 48 -3.26 9.24 2.29
N ALA A 49 -2.34 10.16 2.05
CA ALA A 49 -0.91 9.89 2.03
C ALA A 49 -0.15 10.98 2.79
N LEU A 50 0.97 10.61 3.43
CA LEU A 50 1.81 11.56 4.15
C LEU A 50 2.51 12.53 3.20
N THR A 51 2.96 12.02 2.07
CA THR A 51 3.67 12.83 1.07
C THR A 51 3.30 12.43 -0.36
N ILE A 52 3.37 13.40 -1.23
CA ILE A 52 3.33 13.22 -2.68
C ILE A 52 4.76 13.19 -3.25
N ASN A 53 5.68 13.85 -2.56
CA ASN A 53 7.08 13.94 -2.96
C ASN A 53 7.98 13.35 -1.87
N THR A 54 8.62 12.23 -2.19
CA THR A 54 9.48 11.48 -1.26
C THR A 54 10.85 12.13 -1.00
N ASP A 55 11.24 13.11 -1.82
CA ASP A 55 12.48 13.87 -1.63
C ASP A 55 12.36 14.91 -0.51
N ILE A 56 11.14 15.22 -0.11
CA ILE A 56 10.83 16.19 0.94
C ILE A 56 10.20 15.48 2.13
N GLN A 57 10.81 15.60 3.29
CA GLN A 57 10.21 15.05 4.51
C GLN A 57 8.90 15.77 4.86
N PRO A 58 7.85 15.03 5.25
CA PRO A 58 6.60 15.64 5.70
C PRO A 58 6.83 16.59 6.87
N GLY A 59 6.31 17.79 6.74
CA GLY A 59 6.37 18.81 7.82
C GLY A 59 5.38 18.52 8.94
N ALA A 60 5.53 19.25 10.07
CA ALA A 60 4.69 19.07 11.25
C ALA A 60 3.19 19.25 10.95
N LYS A 61 2.83 20.13 10.01
CA LYS A 61 1.45 20.34 9.60
C LYS A 61 0.87 19.08 8.93
N GLN A 62 1.58 18.48 7.99
CA GLN A 62 1.14 17.27 7.30
C GLN A 62 1.00 16.08 8.26
N ILE A 63 1.91 15.95 9.21
CA ILE A 63 1.86 14.93 10.26
C ILE A 63 0.58 15.07 11.08
N LYS A 64 0.25 16.29 11.54
CA LYS A 64 -0.97 16.57 12.29
C LYS A 64 -2.23 16.33 11.49
N GLU A 65 -2.24 16.68 10.20
CA GLU A 65 -3.36 16.44 9.31
C GLU A 65 -3.63 14.94 9.14
N ILE A 66 -2.59 14.13 8.99
CA ILE A 66 -2.73 12.66 8.90
C ILE A 66 -3.17 12.06 10.23
N GLN A 67 -2.62 12.51 11.36
CA GLN A 67 -3.06 12.06 12.68
C GLN A 67 -4.55 12.35 12.89
N HIS A 68 -4.98 13.57 12.59
CA HIS A 68 -6.38 13.97 12.67
C HIS A 68 -7.28 13.13 11.72
N LEU A 69 -6.84 12.89 10.49
CA LEU A 69 -7.56 12.05 9.55
C LEU A 69 -7.73 10.62 10.06
N ILE A 70 -6.67 10.04 10.64
CA ILE A 70 -6.69 8.69 11.23
C ILE A 70 -7.73 8.62 12.35
N GLU A 71 -7.77 9.60 13.22
CA GLU A 71 -8.71 9.64 14.34
C GLU A 71 -10.15 9.83 13.87
N VAL A 72 -10.42 10.85 13.05
CA VAL A 72 -11.78 11.21 12.59
C VAL A 72 -12.39 10.11 11.70
N LYS A 73 -11.59 9.49 10.85
CA LYS A 73 -12.04 8.41 9.95
C LYS A 73 -11.89 7.02 10.55
N ASN A 74 -11.37 6.90 11.77
CA ASN A 74 -11.09 5.63 12.43
C ASN A 74 -10.29 4.66 11.54
N ILE A 75 -9.22 5.20 10.94
CA ILE A 75 -8.36 4.46 10.00
C ILE A 75 -7.61 3.37 10.75
N LYS A 76 -7.59 2.18 10.18
CA LYS A 76 -7.06 0.98 10.84
C LYS A 76 -5.56 0.77 10.63
N CYS A 77 -5.06 1.17 9.47
CA CYS A 77 -3.66 0.95 9.11
C CYS A 77 -2.99 2.20 8.55
N ILE A 78 -1.70 2.31 8.86
CA ILE A 78 -0.78 3.23 8.21
C ILE A 78 0.38 2.43 7.61
N PHE A 79 0.59 2.55 6.31
CA PHE A 79 1.62 1.81 5.60
C PHE A 79 2.88 2.62 5.39
N SER A 80 4.01 2.01 5.75
CA SER A 80 5.35 2.46 5.37
C SER A 80 5.85 1.71 4.14
N GLU A 81 6.97 2.16 3.61
CA GLU A 81 7.67 1.50 2.50
C GLU A 81 9.10 1.17 2.93
N PRO A 82 9.69 0.05 2.45
CA PRO A 82 11.04 -0.37 2.83
C PRO A 82 12.13 0.66 2.49
N GLN A 83 11.87 1.52 1.49
CA GLN A 83 12.80 2.53 0.99
C GLN A 83 12.94 3.74 1.91
N PHE A 84 12.02 3.92 2.88
CA PHE A 84 11.99 5.09 3.74
C PHE A 84 12.18 4.75 5.21
N ASN A 85 12.65 5.73 5.97
CA ASN A 85 12.86 5.58 7.41
C ASN A 85 11.50 5.40 8.13
N PRO A 86 11.27 4.29 8.84
CA PRO A 86 10.00 4.00 9.47
C PRO A 86 9.71 4.86 10.73
N LYS A 87 10.67 5.68 11.21
CA LYS A 87 10.52 6.46 12.46
C LYS A 87 9.26 7.31 12.47
N LEU A 88 8.97 7.99 11.36
CA LEU A 88 7.80 8.87 11.25
C LEU A 88 6.50 8.09 11.33
N ILE A 89 6.39 6.98 10.59
CA ILE A 89 5.22 6.11 10.61
C ILE A 89 5.00 5.50 12.00
N ASN A 90 6.07 5.07 12.64
CA ASN A 90 6.02 4.54 14.02
C ASN A 90 5.58 5.60 15.03
N MET A 91 6.01 6.85 14.86
CA MET A 91 5.58 7.96 15.71
C MET A 91 4.07 8.23 15.55
N ILE A 92 3.58 8.29 14.31
CA ILE A 92 2.16 8.49 14.03
C ILE A 92 1.31 7.33 14.58
N SER A 93 1.75 6.10 14.37
CA SER A 93 1.06 4.92 14.89
C SER A 93 0.99 4.91 16.42
N LYS A 94 2.06 5.29 17.12
CA LYS A 94 2.06 5.39 18.60
C LYS A 94 1.12 6.46 19.15
N SER A 95 0.86 7.51 18.37
CA SER A 95 -0.03 8.62 18.76
C SER A 95 -1.46 8.45 18.26
N THR A 96 -1.76 7.37 17.56
CA THR A 96 -3.10 7.06 17.01
C THR A 96 -3.46 5.60 17.26
N SER A 97 -4.65 5.18 16.84
CA SER A 97 -5.09 3.78 16.91
C SER A 97 -4.67 2.93 15.70
N ALA A 98 -4.02 3.53 14.70
CA ALA A 98 -3.65 2.83 13.46
C ALA A 98 -2.47 1.88 13.67
N LYS A 99 -2.60 0.67 13.15
CA LYS A 99 -1.50 -0.31 13.10
C LYS A 99 -0.56 -0.01 11.94
N THR A 100 0.72 -0.29 12.11
CA THR A 100 1.69 -0.18 11.01
C THR A 100 1.67 -1.41 10.14
N GLY A 101 1.84 -1.20 8.83
CA GLY A 101 2.09 -2.22 7.84
C GLY A 101 3.17 -1.79 6.85
N ILE A 102 3.52 -2.66 5.92
CA ILE A 102 4.49 -2.38 4.86
C ILE A 102 3.84 -2.63 3.51
N LEU A 103 3.96 -1.66 2.60
CA LEU A 103 3.70 -1.83 1.18
C LEU A 103 5.00 -1.54 0.43
N ASP A 104 5.42 -2.46 -0.43
CA ASP A 104 6.63 -2.32 -1.23
C ASP A 104 6.28 -2.18 -2.72
N PRO A 105 6.15 -0.96 -3.24
CA PRO A 105 5.75 -0.75 -4.63
C PRO A 105 6.85 -1.10 -5.63
N LEU A 106 8.08 -1.25 -5.17
CA LEU A 106 9.25 -1.58 -6.01
C LEU A 106 9.61 -3.08 -5.98
N GLY A 107 9.06 -3.83 -5.02
CA GLY A 107 9.41 -5.24 -4.85
C GLY A 107 10.85 -5.47 -4.41
N SER A 108 11.41 -4.55 -3.62
CA SER A 108 12.83 -4.55 -3.22
C SER A 108 13.24 -5.79 -2.41
N SER A 109 12.29 -6.45 -1.77
CA SER A 109 12.51 -7.68 -1.01
C SER A 109 12.55 -8.95 -1.87
N TYR A 110 12.19 -8.86 -3.16
CA TYR A 110 12.15 -10.00 -4.07
C TYR A 110 13.38 -10.06 -4.99
N LYS A 111 13.77 -11.29 -5.31
CA LYS A 111 14.79 -11.50 -6.36
C LYS A 111 14.23 -11.09 -7.72
N PRO A 112 15.02 -10.41 -8.56
CA PRO A 112 14.64 -10.12 -9.94
C PRO A 112 14.29 -11.41 -10.69
N GLY A 113 13.27 -11.36 -11.52
CA GLY A 113 12.86 -12.52 -12.32
C GLY A 113 11.36 -12.51 -12.62
N GLN A 114 10.90 -13.58 -13.24
CA GLN A 114 9.53 -13.73 -13.74
C GLN A 114 8.46 -13.68 -12.64
N GLU A 115 8.81 -14.03 -11.41
CA GLU A 115 7.89 -14.08 -10.27
C GLU A 115 7.77 -12.74 -9.52
N LEU A 116 8.73 -11.81 -9.72
CA LEU A 116 8.79 -10.58 -8.94
C LEU A 116 7.46 -9.81 -8.96
N TYR A 117 6.92 -9.58 -10.14
CA TYR A 117 5.69 -8.78 -10.30
C TYR A 117 4.47 -9.46 -9.66
N PHE A 118 4.35 -10.77 -9.80
CA PHE A 118 3.24 -11.53 -9.19
C PHE A 118 3.33 -11.53 -7.66
N ASN A 119 4.53 -11.68 -7.12
CA ASN A 119 4.77 -11.61 -5.68
C ASN A 119 4.47 -10.20 -5.15
N LEU A 120 4.93 -9.15 -5.85
CA LEU A 120 4.67 -7.77 -5.49
C LEU A 120 3.16 -7.49 -5.40
N ILE A 121 2.41 -7.80 -6.44
CA ILE A 121 0.95 -7.56 -6.48
C ILE A 121 0.24 -8.38 -5.40
N ASN A 122 0.63 -9.64 -5.21
CA ASN A 122 0.04 -10.47 -4.16
C ASN A 122 0.33 -9.93 -2.75
N ASP A 123 1.52 -9.40 -2.51
CA ASP A 123 1.88 -8.81 -1.21
C ASP A 123 1.11 -7.52 -0.92
N LEU A 124 0.98 -6.64 -1.91
CA LEU A 124 0.13 -5.45 -1.77
C LEU A 124 -1.29 -5.86 -1.36
N TYR A 125 -1.86 -6.85 -2.06
CA TYR A 125 -3.17 -7.41 -1.74
C TYR A 125 -3.24 -7.96 -0.32
N GLN A 126 -2.29 -8.83 0.07
CA GLN A 126 -2.28 -9.46 1.39
C GLN A 126 -2.17 -8.45 2.52
N ASN A 127 -1.36 -7.40 2.36
CA ASN A 127 -1.17 -6.39 3.39
C ASN A 127 -2.37 -5.46 3.50
N VAL A 128 -2.92 -4.99 2.39
CA VAL A 128 -4.14 -4.16 2.40
C VAL A 128 -5.32 -4.95 2.97
N ASN A 129 -5.40 -6.23 2.70
CA ASN A 129 -6.52 -7.08 3.13
C ASN A 129 -6.61 -7.28 4.65
N LYS A 130 -5.51 -7.01 5.38
CA LYS A 130 -5.46 -7.06 6.86
C LYS A 130 -6.06 -5.82 7.54
N CYS A 131 -6.35 -4.82 6.74
CA CYS A 131 -6.85 -3.53 7.21
C CYS A 131 -8.30 -3.33 6.87
#